data_da26f8105b6c105b405ed65cbe424f5b
#
_entry.id   da26f8105b6c105b405ed65cbe424f5b
#
_cell.length_a   1.000
_cell.length_b   1.000
_cell.length_c   1.000
_cell.angle_alpha   90.00
_cell.angle_beta   90.00
_cell.angle_gamma   90.00
#
_symmetry.space_group_name_H-M   'P 1'
#
loop_
_entity.id
_entity.type
_entity.pdbx_description
1 polymer ?
#
loop_
_entity_poly.entity_id
_entity_poly.type
_entity_poly.pdbx_seq_one_letter_code
_entity_poly.pdbx_strand_id
1 'polypeptide(L)'
;LARHVSKSTEKLFSFQMTADRISATFANCASQGRAAFVAYLMAADPDIETSYQNLLSLSEAGADIIELGAPFTDPMADGPAIQKAALRALAAGGSLNVTLEIARRFRSVNTSTPLIVMGYANPIHRMGFAAFAQKAADAGVDGVITVDLPPEEDAPLRTELAKHGLAVIRLATPTTTEKRMETIANGSSGFVYYVSVAGVTGAGVGAEDDISAGVERAKRISKLPVAVGFGVRTPEQAAAFARISDGVVVGSALVEEVRAAVEQGDPASSVKRISVVAKSLSNAIVMARSDRSVH
;
A
#
# COMPACT_ATOMS: atom_id res chain seq x y z
N LEU A 1 -41.08 8.59 -9.60
CA LEU A 1 -40.10 8.16 -10.64
C LEU A 1 -38.75 8.88 -10.53
N ALA A 2 -38.66 10.10 -9.97
CA ALA A 2 -37.39 10.88 -9.87
C ALA A 2 -36.41 10.40 -8.75
N ARG A 3 -36.86 9.64 -7.72
CA ARG A 3 -36.02 9.19 -6.61
C ARG A 3 -35.28 7.85 -6.86
N HIS A 4 -35.64 7.12 -7.93
CA HIS A 4 -34.98 5.84 -8.24
C HIS A 4 -33.79 5.99 -9.21
N VAL A 5 -33.72 7.08 -9.95
CA VAL A 5 -32.61 7.36 -10.88
C VAL A 5 -31.35 7.83 -10.15
N SER A 6 -31.49 8.51 -9.00
CA SER A 6 -30.38 9.04 -8.19
C SER A 6 -29.46 7.94 -7.60
N LYS A 7 -30.02 6.87 -7.06
CA LYS A 7 -29.22 5.80 -6.41
C LYS A 7 -28.45 4.93 -7.38
N SER A 8 -28.95 4.73 -8.61
CA SER A 8 -28.22 3.98 -9.65
C SER A 8 -27.10 4.80 -10.27
N THR A 9 -27.30 6.12 -10.42
CA THR A 9 -26.29 7.02 -10.97
C THR A 9 -25.16 7.28 -9.96
N GLU A 10 -25.48 7.44 -8.68
CA GLU A 10 -24.47 7.56 -7.63
C GLU A 10 -23.65 6.26 -7.47
N LYS A 11 -24.28 5.09 -7.61
CA LYS A 11 -23.59 3.79 -7.61
C LYS A 11 -22.71 3.60 -8.84
N LEU A 12 -23.13 4.05 -10.03
CA LEU A 12 -22.30 4.02 -11.25
C LEU A 12 -21.13 5.01 -11.15
N PHE A 13 -21.32 6.21 -10.59
CA PHE A 13 -20.24 7.16 -10.36
C PHE A 13 -19.24 6.70 -9.31
N SER A 14 -19.68 6.02 -8.24
CA SER A 14 -18.77 5.44 -7.26
C SER A 14 -17.97 4.26 -7.84
N PHE A 15 -18.53 3.53 -8.78
CA PHE A 15 -17.92 2.36 -9.41
C PHE A 15 -16.75 2.72 -10.36
N GLN A 16 -16.79 3.90 -10.99
CA GLN A 16 -15.72 4.38 -11.88
C GLN A 16 -14.58 5.09 -11.13
N MET A 17 -14.81 5.50 -9.86
CA MET A 17 -13.87 6.34 -9.11
C MET A 17 -12.76 5.58 -8.35
N THR A 18 -12.85 4.28 -8.14
CA THR A 18 -11.90 3.57 -7.25
C THR A 18 -10.59 3.20 -7.93
N ALA A 19 -10.60 2.55 -9.08
CA ALA A 19 -9.38 2.30 -9.87
C ALA A 19 -8.74 3.61 -10.37
N ASP A 20 -9.53 4.65 -10.50
CA ASP A 20 -9.14 5.99 -10.95
C ASP A 20 -8.26 6.72 -9.91
N ARG A 21 -8.51 6.57 -8.60
CA ARG A 21 -7.70 7.27 -7.58
C ARG A 21 -6.24 6.83 -7.59
N ILE A 22 -5.94 5.54 -7.73
CA ILE A 22 -4.54 5.05 -7.79
C ILE A 22 -3.86 5.61 -9.04
N SER A 23 -4.50 5.46 -10.21
CA SER A 23 -3.97 5.94 -11.48
C SER A 23 -3.80 7.45 -11.50
N ALA A 24 -4.80 8.19 -11.01
CA ALA A 24 -4.74 9.64 -10.91
C ALA A 24 -3.62 10.11 -9.98
N THR A 25 -3.37 9.41 -8.86
CA THR A 25 -2.28 9.74 -7.94
C THR A 25 -0.92 9.54 -8.58
N PHE A 26 -0.68 8.41 -9.24
CA PHE A 26 0.60 8.18 -9.95
C PHE A 26 0.79 9.18 -11.09
N ALA A 27 -0.27 9.49 -11.86
CA ALA A 27 -0.21 10.48 -12.93
C ALA A 27 0.11 11.89 -12.38
N ASN A 28 -0.51 12.27 -11.26
CA ASN A 28 -0.22 13.55 -10.61
C ASN A 28 1.23 13.63 -10.10
N CYS A 29 1.73 12.58 -9.43
CA CYS A 29 3.13 12.52 -8.99
C CYS A 29 4.09 12.61 -10.18
N ALA A 30 3.82 11.88 -11.27
CA ALA A 30 4.62 11.93 -12.49
C ALA A 30 4.62 13.32 -13.14
N SER A 31 3.47 14.02 -13.19
CA SER A 31 3.38 15.38 -13.71
C SER A 31 4.18 16.39 -12.89
N GLN A 32 4.39 16.11 -11.60
CA GLN A 32 5.24 16.89 -10.69
C GLN A 32 6.71 16.45 -10.74
N GLY A 33 7.06 15.49 -11.60
CA GLY A 33 8.44 14.99 -11.73
C GLY A 33 8.93 14.19 -10.51
N ARG A 34 8.04 13.66 -9.68
CA ARG A 34 8.39 12.93 -8.45
C ARG A 34 7.81 11.52 -8.39
N ALA A 35 8.33 10.69 -7.51
CA ALA A 35 7.73 9.41 -7.15
C ALA A 35 6.58 9.62 -6.16
N ALA A 36 5.65 8.65 -6.08
CA ALA A 36 4.62 8.59 -5.06
C ALA A 36 5.19 8.07 -3.72
N PHE A 37 4.75 8.64 -2.60
CA PHE A 37 5.00 8.08 -1.28
C PHE A 37 3.85 7.14 -0.89
N VAL A 38 4.14 5.85 -0.80
CA VAL A 38 3.20 4.81 -0.36
C VAL A 38 3.54 4.44 1.08
N ALA A 39 2.62 4.69 2.00
CA ALA A 39 2.84 4.50 3.43
C ALA A 39 2.03 3.29 3.95
N TYR A 40 2.70 2.34 4.61
CA TYR A 40 2.06 1.17 5.20
C TYR A 40 1.90 1.30 6.70
N LEU A 41 0.73 0.93 7.23
CA LEU A 41 0.49 0.68 8.65
C LEU A 41 -0.37 -0.57 8.85
N MET A 42 -0.22 -1.21 10.03
CA MET A 42 -1.09 -2.32 10.44
C MET A 42 -2.38 -1.78 11.03
N ALA A 43 -3.53 -2.29 10.57
CA ALA A 43 -4.83 -1.95 11.13
C ALA A 43 -4.96 -2.43 12.57
N ALA A 44 -5.57 -1.60 13.43
CA ALA A 44 -5.75 -1.85 14.86
C ALA A 44 -4.44 -1.93 15.68
N ASP A 45 -3.30 -1.48 15.17
CA ASP A 45 -2.05 -1.37 15.91
C ASP A 45 -1.81 0.09 16.36
N PRO A 46 -1.71 0.38 17.65
CA PRO A 46 -1.76 -0.51 18.83
C PRO A 46 -3.20 -0.78 19.31
N ASP A 47 -4.16 0.00 18.89
CA ASP A 47 -5.59 -0.13 19.09
C ASP A 47 -6.37 0.49 17.92
N ILE A 48 -7.68 0.26 17.88
CA ILE A 48 -8.53 0.66 16.75
C ILE A 48 -8.54 2.18 16.56
N GLU A 49 -8.67 2.94 17.66
CA GLU A 49 -8.80 4.40 17.57
C GLU A 49 -7.47 5.06 17.21
N THR A 50 -6.39 4.67 17.89
CA THR A 50 -5.05 5.18 17.58
C THR A 50 -4.63 4.81 16.15
N SER A 51 -4.94 3.60 15.69
CA SER A 51 -4.69 3.18 14.31
C SER A 51 -5.42 4.07 13.29
N TYR A 52 -6.68 4.41 13.55
CA TYR A 52 -7.43 5.34 12.70
C TYR A 52 -6.80 6.74 12.68
N GLN A 53 -6.40 7.28 13.83
CA GLN A 53 -5.72 8.58 13.90
C GLN A 53 -4.36 8.57 13.20
N ASN A 54 -3.63 7.45 13.28
CA ASN A 54 -2.38 7.25 12.56
C ASN A 54 -2.58 7.33 11.04
N LEU A 55 -3.67 6.76 10.48
CA LEU A 55 -3.98 6.87 9.05
C LEU A 55 -4.25 8.32 8.62
N LEU A 56 -5.02 9.06 9.41
CA LEU A 56 -5.28 10.48 9.14
C LEU A 56 -3.97 11.27 9.12
N SER A 57 -3.14 11.05 10.13
CA SER A 57 -1.83 11.69 10.25
C SER A 57 -0.90 11.40 9.06
N LEU A 58 -0.92 10.18 8.51
CA LEU A 58 -0.16 9.83 7.31
C LEU A 58 -0.59 10.65 6.09
N SER A 59 -1.90 10.76 5.85
CA SER A 59 -2.41 11.52 4.71
C SER A 59 -2.06 13.01 4.81
N GLU A 60 -2.12 13.57 6.01
CA GLU A 60 -1.74 14.97 6.30
C GLU A 60 -0.21 15.20 6.21
N ALA A 61 0.57 14.14 6.46
CA ALA A 61 2.03 14.18 6.40
C ALA A 61 2.59 13.98 4.98
N GLY A 62 1.73 13.82 3.97
CA GLY A 62 2.11 13.75 2.57
C GLY A 62 2.24 12.33 2.00
N ALA A 63 1.61 11.34 2.63
CA ALA A 63 1.43 10.05 1.98
C ALA A 63 0.48 10.18 0.79
N ASP A 64 0.94 9.83 -0.40
CA ASP A 64 0.15 9.85 -1.63
C ASP A 64 -0.81 8.65 -1.71
N ILE A 65 -0.39 7.51 -1.18
CA ILE A 65 -1.16 6.26 -1.13
C ILE A 65 -0.95 5.64 0.26
N ILE A 66 -1.99 5.03 0.82
CA ILE A 66 -1.89 4.32 2.10
C ILE A 66 -2.18 2.83 1.88
N GLU A 67 -1.30 1.98 2.40
CA GLU A 67 -1.50 0.54 2.53
C GLU A 67 -1.88 0.20 3.97
N LEU A 68 -3.06 -0.36 4.15
CA LEU A 68 -3.60 -0.78 5.43
C LEU A 68 -3.50 -2.30 5.57
N GLY A 69 -2.58 -2.77 6.40
CA GLY A 69 -2.36 -4.18 6.68
C GLY A 69 -3.50 -4.80 7.48
N ALA A 70 -4.06 -5.90 7.02
CA ALA A 70 -4.99 -6.70 7.79
C ALA A 70 -4.22 -7.71 8.67
N PRO A 71 -4.35 -7.67 10.01
CA PRO A 71 -3.59 -8.55 10.87
C PRO A 71 -3.99 -10.02 10.69
N PHE A 72 -3.00 -10.90 10.71
CA PHE A 72 -3.17 -12.33 10.56
C PHE A 72 -2.25 -13.09 11.51
N THR A 73 -2.65 -14.29 11.93
CA THR A 73 -1.92 -15.12 12.89
C THR A 73 -0.66 -15.76 12.31
N ASP A 74 -0.64 -15.99 10.99
CA ASP A 74 0.40 -16.75 10.30
C ASP A 74 1.07 -15.92 9.19
N PRO A 75 1.71 -14.77 9.51
CA PRO A 75 2.18 -13.78 8.54
C PRO A 75 3.54 -14.18 7.94
N MET A 76 3.57 -15.26 7.16
CA MET A 76 4.80 -15.89 6.65
C MET A 76 5.65 -15.01 5.72
N ALA A 77 5.04 -14.01 5.10
CA ALA A 77 5.72 -13.10 4.17
C ALA A 77 6.21 -11.81 4.86
N ASP A 78 5.82 -11.57 6.11
CA ASP A 78 6.13 -10.34 6.82
C ASP A 78 7.47 -10.40 7.56
N GLY A 79 8.18 -9.28 7.58
CA GLY A 79 9.36 -9.11 8.42
C GLY A 79 9.02 -8.95 9.91
N PRO A 80 10.01 -9.06 10.81
CA PRO A 80 9.78 -9.09 12.26
C PRO A 80 9.03 -7.87 12.81
N ALA A 81 9.23 -6.68 12.26
CA ALA A 81 8.52 -5.47 12.70
C ALA A 81 7.02 -5.57 12.42
N ILE A 82 6.66 -6.03 11.22
CA ILE A 82 5.25 -6.17 10.79
C ILE A 82 4.59 -7.33 11.55
N GLN A 83 5.30 -8.46 11.76
CA GLN A 83 4.79 -9.58 12.59
C GLN A 83 4.44 -9.12 14.01
N LYS A 84 5.33 -8.34 14.66
CA LYS A 84 5.06 -7.80 16.00
C LYS A 84 3.87 -6.82 16.01
N ALA A 85 3.70 -6.02 14.95
CA ALA A 85 2.54 -5.15 14.79
C ALA A 85 1.26 -5.97 14.64
N ALA A 86 1.28 -7.05 13.85
CA ALA A 86 0.14 -7.95 13.71
C ALA A 86 -0.27 -8.58 15.05
N LEU A 87 0.69 -9.01 15.88
CA LEU A 87 0.41 -9.54 17.21
C LEU A 87 -0.24 -8.49 18.13
N ARG A 88 0.24 -7.23 18.14
CA ARG A 88 -0.39 -6.15 18.92
C ARG A 88 -1.81 -5.88 18.41
N ALA A 89 -1.98 -5.79 17.10
CA ALA A 89 -3.28 -5.57 16.48
C ALA A 89 -4.29 -6.68 16.81
N LEU A 90 -3.88 -7.95 16.73
CA LEU A 90 -4.73 -9.09 17.09
C LEU A 90 -5.12 -9.04 18.57
N ALA A 91 -4.18 -8.73 19.47
CA ALA A 91 -4.44 -8.56 20.90
C ALA A 91 -5.44 -7.41 21.18
N ALA A 92 -5.46 -6.38 20.34
CA ALA A 92 -6.42 -5.27 20.39
C ALA A 92 -7.77 -5.57 19.70
N GLY A 93 -8.01 -6.82 19.27
CA GLY A 93 -9.23 -7.23 18.59
C GLY A 93 -9.23 -6.97 17.07
N GLY A 94 -8.07 -6.70 16.50
CA GLY A 94 -7.89 -6.51 15.06
C GLY A 94 -8.28 -7.76 14.25
N SER A 95 -8.81 -7.52 13.07
CA SER A 95 -9.23 -8.57 12.12
C SER A 95 -9.47 -7.96 10.75
N LEU A 96 -9.69 -8.77 9.73
CA LEU A 96 -10.06 -8.27 8.40
C LEU A 96 -11.34 -7.42 8.43
N ASN A 97 -12.36 -7.77 9.24
CA ASN A 97 -13.55 -6.94 9.38
C ASN A 97 -13.24 -5.58 10.04
N VAL A 98 -12.40 -5.55 11.08
CA VAL A 98 -11.97 -4.32 11.74
C VAL A 98 -11.14 -3.47 10.80
N THR A 99 -10.27 -4.08 9.98
CA THR A 99 -9.51 -3.38 8.93
C THR A 99 -10.44 -2.64 7.97
N LEU A 100 -11.48 -3.31 7.48
CA LEU A 100 -12.47 -2.68 6.59
C LEU A 100 -13.30 -1.60 7.30
N GLU A 101 -13.58 -1.74 8.58
CA GLU A 101 -14.26 -0.68 9.35
C GLU A 101 -13.36 0.56 9.52
N ILE A 102 -12.08 0.39 9.82
CA ILE A 102 -11.11 1.49 9.87
C ILE A 102 -11.00 2.17 8.50
N ALA A 103 -10.94 1.38 7.42
CA ALA A 103 -10.95 1.89 6.04
C ALA A 103 -12.19 2.74 5.75
N ARG A 104 -13.38 2.28 6.14
CA ARG A 104 -14.64 3.00 5.97
C ARG A 104 -14.66 4.31 6.76
N ARG A 105 -14.17 4.32 7.99
CA ARG A 105 -14.03 5.53 8.80
C ARG A 105 -13.07 6.52 8.15
N PHE A 106 -11.91 6.06 7.69
CA PHE A 106 -10.94 6.90 6.98
C PHE A 106 -11.58 7.52 5.73
N ARG A 107 -12.27 6.73 4.91
CA ARG A 107 -12.91 7.19 3.67
C ARG A 107 -14.00 8.21 3.92
N SER A 108 -14.67 8.20 5.06
CA SER A 108 -15.72 9.17 5.38
C SER A 108 -15.21 10.61 5.54
N VAL A 109 -13.91 10.78 5.81
CA VAL A 109 -13.27 12.10 5.99
C VAL A 109 -12.18 12.39 4.95
N ASN A 110 -11.59 11.36 4.35
CA ASN A 110 -10.60 11.51 3.28
C ASN A 110 -11.08 10.79 2.01
N THR A 111 -11.50 11.57 1.02
CA THR A 111 -12.06 11.07 -0.23
C THR A 111 -11.05 10.98 -1.38
N SER A 112 -9.84 11.52 -1.20
CA SER A 112 -8.83 11.66 -2.25
C SER A 112 -7.69 10.66 -2.18
N THR A 113 -7.15 10.36 -0.99
CA THR A 113 -6.00 9.46 -0.83
C THR A 113 -6.40 8.01 -1.15
N PRO A 114 -5.75 7.34 -2.13
CA PRO A 114 -5.98 5.92 -2.36
C PRO A 114 -5.67 5.09 -1.12
N LEU A 115 -6.54 4.11 -0.85
CA LEU A 115 -6.42 3.20 0.28
C LEU A 115 -6.40 1.75 -0.22
N ILE A 116 -5.34 1.04 0.08
CA ILE A 116 -5.10 -0.34 -0.34
C ILE A 116 -5.16 -1.24 0.88
N VAL A 117 -5.91 -2.31 0.82
CA VAL A 117 -5.88 -3.35 1.85
C VAL A 117 -4.83 -4.40 1.46
N MET A 118 -3.86 -4.61 2.35
CA MET A 118 -2.83 -5.65 2.20
C MET A 118 -3.05 -6.76 3.23
N GLY A 119 -3.06 -8.01 2.78
CA GLY A 119 -3.30 -9.13 3.67
C GLY A 119 -3.02 -10.49 3.05
N TYR A 120 -3.53 -11.51 3.69
CA TYR A 120 -3.34 -12.91 3.35
C TYR A 120 -4.60 -13.53 2.77
N ALA A 121 -4.45 -14.55 1.90
CA ALA A 121 -5.55 -15.20 1.21
C ALA A 121 -6.54 -15.88 2.17
N ASN A 122 -6.06 -16.50 3.24
CA ASN A 122 -6.91 -17.29 4.15
C ASN A 122 -8.02 -16.46 4.82
N PRO A 123 -7.79 -15.31 5.46
CA PRO A 123 -8.87 -14.46 5.98
C PRO A 123 -9.88 -14.03 4.92
N ILE A 124 -9.41 -13.70 3.71
CA ILE A 124 -10.24 -13.29 2.59
C ILE A 124 -11.10 -14.47 2.11
N HIS A 125 -10.49 -15.64 1.92
CA HIS A 125 -11.18 -16.86 1.53
C HIS A 125 -12.25 -17.27 2.55
N ARG A 126 -11.93 -17.18 3.86
CA ARG A 126 -12.87 -17.49 4.94
C ARG A 126 -14.07 -16.52 4.95
N MET A 127 -13.89 -15.26 4.59
CA MET A 127 -14.99 -14.29 4.42
C MET A 127 -15.83 -14.60 3.18
N GLY A 128 -15.23 -15.23 2.17
CA GLY A 128 -15.75 -15.43 0.83
C GLY A 128 -15.41 -14.25 -0.09
N PHE A 129 -14.89 -14.56 -1.28
CA PHE A 129 -14.36 -13.56 -2.21
C PHE A 129 -15.38 -12.50 -2.61
N ALA A 130 -16.61 -12.91 -2.92
CA ALA A 130 -17.68 -11.98 -3.26
C ALA A 130 -18.06 -11.06 -2.07
N ALA A 131 -18.17 -11.61 -0.87
CA ALA A 131 -18.48 -10.84 0.33
C ALA A 131 -17.35 -9.88 0.70
N PHE A 132 -16.09 -10.31 0.55
CA PHE A 132 -14.92 -9.45 0.76
C PHE A 132 -14.89 -8.30 -0.24
N ALA A 133 -15.02 -8.57 -1.54
CA ALA A 133 -15.00 -7.56 -2.59
C ALA A 133 -16.10 -6.49 -2.39
N GLN A 134 -17.32 -6.93 -2.05
CA GLN A 134 -18.42 -6.01 -1.75
C GLN A 134 -18.09 -5.14 -0.53
N LYS A 135 -17.66 -5.74 0.60
CA LYS A 135 -17.34 -5.00 1.83
C LYS A 135 -16.17 -4.05 1.64
N ALA A 136 -15.14 -4.45 0.89
CA ALA A 136 -13.99 -3.60 0.59
C ALA A 136 -14.41 -2.37 -0.25
N ALA A 137 -15.26 -2.57 -1.25
CA ALA A 137 -15.82 -1.48 -2.04
C ALA A 137 -16.69 -0.54 -1.20
N ASP A 138 -17.58 -1.08 -0.37
CA ASP A 138 -18.44 -0.29 0.53
C ASP A 138 -17.62 0.47 1.60
N ALA A 139 -16.44 -0.04 1.96
CA ALA A 139 -15.48 0.65 2.82
C ALA A 139 -14.64 1.72 2.09
N GLY A 140 -14.78 1.83 0.75
CA GLY A 140 -14.05 2.79 -0.07
C GLY A 140 -12.57 2.44 -0.28
N VAL A 141 -12.24 1.15 -0.23
CA VAL A 141 -10.92 0.61 -0.62
C VAL A 141 -10.76 0.77 -2.14
N ASP A 142 -9.54 1.04 -2.60
CA ASP A 142 -9.20 1.24 -4.01
C ASP A 142 -8.50 0.03 -4.64
N GLY A 143 -7.83 -0.76 -3.84
CA GLY A 143 -7.10 -1.93 -4.31
C GLY A 143 -6.76 -2.92 -3.20
N VAL A 144 -6.32 -4.08 -3.61
CA VAL A 144 -5.99 -5.20 -2.72
C VAL A 144 -4.63 -5.79 -3.10
N ILE A 145 -3.81 -6.05 -2.09
CA ILE A 145 -2.60 -6.84 -2.16
C ILE A 145 -2.84 -8.12 -1.37
N THR A 146 -2.77 -9.29 -2.03
CA THR A 146 -2.79 -10.59 -1.35
C THR A 146 -1.40 -11.20 -1.47
N VAL A 147 -0.67 -11.24 -0.36
CA VAL A 147 0.79 -11.50 -0.38
C VAL A 147 1.16 -12.95 -0.69
N ASP A 148 0.25 -13.89 -0.41
CA ASP A 148 0.44 -15.35 -0.54
C ASP A 148 -0.44 -15.99 -1.61
N LEU A 149 -1.16 -15.21 -2.43
CA LEU A 149 -2.00 -15.71 -3.51
C LEU A 149 -1.32 -15.49 -4.86
N PRO A 150 -0.81 -16.54 -5.52
CA PRO A 150 -0.14 -16.41 -6.80
C PRO A 150 -1.13 -16.09 -7.94
N PRO A 151 -0.67 -15.45 -9.03
CA PRO A 151 -1.51 -15.09 -10.17
C PRO A 151 -2.32 -16.25 -10.78
N GLU A 152 -1.80 -17.46 -10.68
CA GLU A 152 -2.42 -18.68 -11.20
C GLU A 152 -3.68 -19.07 -10.43
N GLU A 153 -3.76 -18.71 -9.15
CA GLU A 153 -4.84 -19.07 -8.23
C GLU A 153 -5.77 -17.90 -7.90
N ASP A 154 -5.42 -16.66 -8.30
CA ASP A 154 -6.15 -15.48 -7.89
C ASP A 154 -7.43 -15.20 -8.70
N ALA A 155 -7.67 -15.93 -9.80
CA ALA A 155 -8.78 -15.67 -10.70
C ALA A 155 -10.15 -15.56 -10.01
N PRO A 156 -10.51 -16.41 -9.02
CA PRO A 156 -11.77 -16.27 -8.30
C PRO A 156 -11.88 -14.95 -7.53
N LEU A 157 -10.83 -14.55 -6.80
CA LEU A 157 -10.81 -13.28 -6.07
C LEU A 157 -10.77 -12.09 -7.04
N ARG A 158 -9.89 -12.11 -8.03
CA ARG A 158 -9.74 -11.06 -9.04
C ARG A 158 -11.05 -10.77 -9.79
N THR A 159 -11.81 -11.81 -10.13
CA THR A 159 -13.11 -11.66 -10.78
C THR A 159 -14.10 -10.91 -9.90
N GLU A 160 -14.13 -11.18 -8.61
CA GLU A 160 -15.02 -10.47 -7.68
C GLU A 160 -14.56 -9.03 -7.44
N LEU A 161 -13.24 -8.79 -7.28
CA LEU A 161 -12.69 -7.44 -7.14
C LEU A 161 -13.00 -6.57 -8.36
N ALA A 162 -12.86 -7.14 -9.56
CA ALA A 162 -13.15 -6.43 -10.81
C ALA A 162 -14.60 -5.96 -10.94
N LYS A 163 -15.58 -6.72 -10.43
CA LYS A 163 -17.00 -6.32 -10.40
C LYS A 163 -17.24 -5.03 -9.61
N HIS A 164 -16.33 -4.71 -8.70
CA HIS A 164 -16.40 -3.53 -7.82
C HIS A 164 -15.35 -2.46 -8.17
N GLY A 165 -14.62 -2.61 -9.27
CA GLY A 165 -13.58 -1.66 -9.70
C GLY A 165 -12.35 -1.61 -8.78
N LEU A 166 -12.14 -2.64 -7.94
CA LEU A 166 -11.00 -2.72 -7.04
C LEU A 166 -9.76 -3.20 -7.80
N ALA A 167 -8.64 -2.50 -7.64
CA ALA A 167 -7.38 -2.88 -8.25
C ALA A 167 -6.80 -4.15 -7.61
N VAL A 168 -6.14 -4.98 -8.43
CA VAL A 168 -5.36 -6.13 -7.99
C VAL A 168 -3.89 -5.80 -8.15
N ILE A 169 -3.22 -5.54 -7.03
CA ILE A 169 -1.80 -5.19 -6.99
C ILE A 169 -1.02 -6.45 -6.68
N ARG A 170 -0.08 -6.80 -7.55
CA ARG A 170 0.73 -8.01 -7.37
C ARG A 170 2.18 -7.67 -7.12
N LEU A 171 2.88 -8.63 -6.50
CA LEU A 171 4.27 -8.51 -6.10
C LEU A 171 5.21 -9.09 -7.17
N ALA A 172 6.29 -8.38 -7.42
CA ALA A 172 7.44 -8.85 -8.18
C ALA A 172 8.71 -8.72 -7.33
N THR A 173 9.73 -9.49 -7.64
CA THR A 173 11.00 -9.54 -6.89
C THR A 173 12.19 -9.47 -7.84
N PRO A 174 13.42 -9.26 -7.39
CA PRO A 174 14.61 -9.31 -8.23
C PRO A 174 14.77 -10.63 -8.99
N THR A 175 14.29 -11.73 -8.41
CA THR A 175 14.34 -13.07 -9.05
C THR A 175 13.21 -13.32 -10.04
N THR A 176 12.27 -12.38 -10.22
CA THR A 176 11.18 -12.49 -11.20
C THR A 176 11.72 -12.43 -12.61
N THR A 177 11.62 -13.54 -13.34
CA THR A 177 12.00 -13.63 -14.74
C THR A 177 11.04 -12.84 -15.63
N GLU A 178 11.40 -12.54 -16.90
CA GLU A 178 10.50 -11.86 -17.84
C GLU A 178 9.19 -12.64 -18.03
N LYS A 179 9.27 -13.94 -18.27
CA LYS A 179 8.08 -14.81 -18.40
C LYS A 179 7.19 -14.77 -17.16
N ARG A 180 7.80 -14.75 -15.95
CA ARG A 180 7.04 -14.61 -14.69
C ARG A 180 6.41 -13.23 -14.57
N MET A 181 7.11 -12.18 -15.02
CA MET A 181 6.58 -10.82 -15.02
C MET A 181 5.37 -10.68 -15.96
N GLU A 182 5.36 -11.36 -17.13
CA GLU A 182 4.18 -11.40 -18.00
C GLU A 182 2.97 -12.03 -17.30
N THR A 183 3.18 -13.13 -16.56
CA THR A 183 2.12 -13.75 -15.75
C THR A 183 1.61 -12.83 -14.65
N ILE A 184 2.51 -12.13 -13.95
CA ILE A 184 2.17 -11.16 -12.93
C ILE A 184 1.39 -10.01 -13.55
N ALA A 185 1.84 -9.46 -14.67
CA ALA A 185 1.21 -8.33 -15.33
C ALA A 185 -0.21 -8.65 -15.84
N ASN A 186 -0.42 -9.89 -16.30
CA ASN A 186 -1.72 -10.32 -16.80
C ASN A 186 -2.77 -10.40 -15.68
N GLY A 187 -3.60 -9.36 -15.57
CA GLY A 187 -4.64 -9.21 -14.56
C GLY A 187 -4.21 -8.40 -13.33
N SER A 188 -3.00 -7.81 -13.32
CA SER A 188 -2.65 -6.75 -12.39
C SER A 188 -3.27 -5.42 -12.80
N SER A 189 -3.56 -4.57 -11.82
CA SER A 189 -4.04 -3.19 -12.03
C SER A 189 -3.56 -2.28 -10.90
N GLY A 190 -3.70 -0.98 -11.09
CA GLY A 190 -3.18 0.02 -10.15
C GLY A 190 -1.68 0.21 -10.31
N PHE A 191 -0.87 -0.65 -9.71
CA PHE A 191 0.59 -0.66 -9.84
C PHE A 191 1.17 -2.06 -9.59
N VAL A 192 2.45 -2.24 -9.87
CA VAL A 192 3.22 -3.42 -9.46
C VAL A 192 4.03 -3.08 -8.23
N TYR A 193 3.91 -3.87 -7.18
CA TYR A 193 4.74 -3.76 -5.99
C TYR A 193 6.04 -4.56 -6.20
N TYR A 194 7.16 -3.87 -6.36
CA TYR A 194 8.48 -4.48 -6.49
C TYR A 194 9.13 -4.61 -5.12
N VAL A 195 9.16 -5.84 -4.60
CA VAL A 195 9.76 -6.16 -3.31
C VAL A 195 11.27 -6.28 -3.51
N SER A 196 12.01 -5.21 -3.22
CA SER A 196 13.47 -5.30 -3.20
C SER A 196 13.90 -6.16 -2.02
N VAL A 197 14.75 -7.16 -2.23
CA VAL A 197 15.36 -7.94 -1.14
C VAL A 197 16.48 -7.08 -0.55
N ALA A 198 16.12 -6.03 0.12
CA ALA A 198 17.08 -5.16 0.76
C ALA A 198 17.00 -5.28 2.29
N GLY A 199 17.38 -6.42 2.79
CA GLY A 199 18.25 -6.47 3.94
C GLY A 199 19.67 -6.06 3.54
N VAL A 200 19.83 -5.26 2.50
CA VAL A 200 21.11 -4.82 1.95
C VAL A 200 21.59 -3.56 2.69
N THR A 201 21.70 -3.68 3.99
CA THR A 201 22.64 -2.87 4.75
C THR A 201 24.04 -3.35 4.33
N GLY A 202 24.63 -2.69 3.34
CA GLY A 202 25.97 -3.03 2.82
C GLY A 202 26.01 -3.58 1.38
N ALA A 203 24.91 -3.65 0.64
CA ALA A 203 25.00 -3.86 -0.80
C ALA A 203 25.55 -2.59 -1.45
N GLY A 204 26.72 -2.72 -2.05
CA GLY A 204 27.37 -1.66 -2.79
C GLY A 204 26.56 -1.25 -4.04
N VAL A 205 27.11 -0.32 -4.82
CA VAL A 205 26.54 0.27 -6.04
C VAL A 205 25.88 -0.75 -6.98
N GLY A 206 26.33 -2.00 -7.04
CA GLY A 206 25.76 -3.06 -7.88
C GLY A 206 24.33 -3.50 -7.54
N ALA A 207 23.92 -3.38 -6.27
CA ALA A 207 22.56 -3.79 -5.90
C ALA A 207 21.50 -2.74 -6.28
N GLU A 208 21.84 -1.47 -6.32
CA GLU A 208 20.95 -0.40 -6.80
C GLU A 208 20.72 -0.53 -8.33
N ASP A 209 21.76 -0.86 -9.07
CA ASP A 209 21.68 -1.12 -10.51
C ASP A 209 20.80 -2.33 -10.84
N ASP A 210 20.92 -3.42 -10.07
CA ASP A 210 20.08 -4.61 -10.21
C ASP A 210 18.59 -4.33 -9.93
N ILE A 211 18.30 -3.52 -8.90
CA ILE A 211 16.93 -3.11 -8.58
C ILE A 211 16.40 -2.21 -9.70
N SER A 212 17.19 -1.26 -10.17
CA SER A 212 16.83 -0.35 -11.27
C SER A 212 16.48 -1.15 -12.55
N ALA A 213 17.32 -2.10 -12.94
CA ALA A 213 17.07 -2.95 -14.09
C ALA A 213 15.78 -3.81 -13.92
N GLY A 214 15.53 -4.30 -12.71
CA GLY A 214 14.32 -5.04 -12.38
C GLY A 214 13.05 -4.19 -12.46
N VAL A 215 13.10 -2.95 -11.95
CA VAL A 215 12.02 -1.97 -12.04
C VAL A 215 11.72 -1.61 -13.50
N GLU A 216 12.74 -1.31 -14.29
CA GLU A 216 12.62 -1.01 -15.72
C GLU A 216 11.95 -2.17 -16.48
N ARG A 217 12.37 -3.41 -16.19
CA ARG A 217 11.76 -4.62 -16.74
C ARG A 217 10.29 -4.73 -16.36
N ALA A 218 9.96 -4.50 -15.08
CA ALA A 218 8.59 -4.57 -14.60
C ALA A 218 7.71 -3.51 -15.28
N LYS A 219 8.16 -2.26 -15.40
CA LYS A 219 7.47 -1.19 -16.13
C LYS A 219 7.24 -1.53 -17.59
N ARG A 220 8.29 -2.01 -18.26
CA ARG A 220 8.23 -2.35 -19.68
C ARG A 220 7.20 -3.43 -19.99
N ILE A 221 7.09 -4.46 -19.12
CA ILE A 221 6.21 -5.60 -19.34
C ILE A 221 4.78 -5.29 -18.87
N SER A 222 4.61 -4.75 -17.65
CA SER A 222 3.29 -4.53 -17.06
C SER A 222 2.56 -3.32 -17.64
N LYS A 223 3.30 -2.32 -18.13
CA LYS A 223 2.76 -0.99 -18.50
C LYS A 223 2.07 -0.27 -17.33
N LEU A 224 2.32 -0.71 -16.11
CA LEU A 224 1.81 -0.10 -14.87
C LEU A 224 2.94 0.67 -14.17
N PRO A 225 2.59 1.64 -13.31
CA PRO A 225 3.55 2.20 -12.36
C PRO A 225 4.17 1.09 -11.51
N VAL A 226 5.43 1.29 -11.09
CA VAL A 226 6.13 0.35 -10.22
C VAL A 226 6.53 1.05 -8.94
N ALA A 227 6.02 0.58 -7.80
CA ALA A 227 6.41 1.04 -6.48
C ALA A 227 7.42 0.07 -5.85
N VAL A 228 8.55 0.59 -5.38
CA VAL A 228 9.61 -0.20 -4.74
C VAL A 228 9.47 -0.09 -3.24
N GLY A 229 9.51 -1.22 -2.56
CA GLY A 229 9.46 -1.29 -1.11
C GLY A 229 10.23 -2.49 -0.58
N PHE A 230 10.33 -2.53 0.69
CA PHE A 230 10.96 -3.48 1.58
C PHE A 230 12.24 -2.95 2.23
N GLY A 231 12.15 -2.74 3.55
CA GLY A 231 13.30 -2.34 4.36
C GLY A 231 13.72 -0.88 4.28
N VAL A 232 12.95 -0.01 3.63
CA VAL A 232 13.18 1.44 3.63
C VAL A 232 12.98 1.99 5.04
N ARG A 233 14.03 2.60 5.59
CA ARG A 233 14.03 3.11 6.98
C ARG A 233 14.44 4.56 7.09
N THR A 234 15.19 5.07 6.12
CA THR A 234 15.72 6.43 6.19
C THR A 234 15.31 7.27 4.99
N PRO A 235 15.29 8.60 5.12
CA PRO A 235 15.01 9.51 4.02
C PRO A 235 15.94 9.31 2.81
N GLU A 236 17.23 9.00 3.05
CA GLU A 236 18.24 8.77 2.01
C GLU A 236 17.91 7.54 1.18
N GLN A 237 17.51 6.44 1.84
CA GLN A 237 17.04 5.22 1.17
C GLN A 237 15.77 5.49 0.36
N ALA A 238 14.82 6.25 0.93
CA ALA A 238 13.60 6.62 0.24
C ALA A 238 13.90 7.47 -1.01
N ALA A 239 14.82 8.42 -0.91
CA ALA A 239 15.27 9.25 -2.04
C ALA A 239 15.98 8.41 -3.12
N ALA A 240 16.80 7.43 -2.74
CA ALA A 240 17.45 6.52 -3.70
C ALA A 240 16.41 5.75 -4.53
N PHE A 241 15.43 5.11 -3.88
CA PHE A 241 14.37 4.41 -4.60
C PHE A 241 13.44 5.34 -5.40
N ALA A 242 13.20 6.55 -4.94
CA ALA A 242 12.40 7.54 -5.67
C ALA A 242 13.04 7.95 -7.02
N ARG A 243 14.36 7.82 -7.18
CA ARG A 243 15.05 8.12 -8.44
C ARG A 243 14.82 7.05 -9.51
N ILE A 244 14.55 5.81 -9.12
CA ILE A 244 14.48 4.65 -10.03
C ILE A 244 13.07 4.06 -10.19
N SER A 245 12.10 4.47 -9.37
CA SER A 245 10.74 3.90 -9.36
C SER A 245 9.66 4.98 -9.43
N ASP A 246 8.41 4.59 -9.68
CA ASP A 246 7.27 5.52 -9.71
C ASP A 246 6.68 5.75 -8.32
N GLY A 247 7.01 4.88 -7.37
CA GLY A 247 6.60 5.02 -5.97
C GLY A 247 7.58 4.35 -5.02
N VAL A 248 7.60 4.83 -3.78
CA VAL A 248 8.41 4.25 -2.69
C VAL A 248 7.48 3.82 -1.58
N VAL A 249 7.55 2.53 -1.22
CA VAL A 249 6.75 1.96 -0.13
C VAL A 249 7.56 1.93 1.15
N VAL A 250 7.02 2.52 2.21
CA VAL A 250 7.64 2.54 3.54
C VAL A 250 6.65 1.98 4.56
N GLY A 251 7.04 0.89 5.21
CA GLY A 251 6.25 0.26 6.27
C GLY A 251 7.01 0.20 7.59
N SER A 252 8.11 -0.53 7.63
CA SER A 252 8.84 -0.83 8.88
C SER A 252 9.20 0.41 9.70
N ALA A 253 9.64 1.49 9.06
CA ALA A 253 9.98 2.73 9.76
C ALA A 253 8.78 3.33 10.50
N LEU A 254 7.60 3.31 9.89
CA LEU A 254 6.36 3.85 10.47
C LEU A 254 5.82 2.94 11.58
N VAL A 255 5.83 1.64 11.37
CA VAL A 255 5.38 0.64 12.35
C VAL A 255 6.29 0.63 13.60
N GLU A 256 7.59 0.89 13.45
CA GLU A 256 8.52 1.04 14.57
C GLU A 256 8.21 2.27 15.44
N GLU A 257 7.66 3.35 14.88
CA GLU A 257 7.20 4.50 15.66
C GLU A 257 5.99 4.16 16.53
N VAL A 258 5.08 3.30 16.03
CA VAL A 258 3.97 2.77 16.84
C VAL A 258 4.52 1.92 17.99
N ARG A 259 5.45 1.00 17.68
CA ARG A 259 6.11 0.18 18.71
C ARG A 259 6.76 1.02 19.80
N ALA A 260 7.53 2.04 19.40
CA ALA A 260 8.22 2.90 20.33
C ALA A 260 7.26 3.69 21.25
N ALA A 261 6.13 4.15 20.73
CA ALA A 261 5.08 4.81 21.50
C ALA A 261 4.46 3.86 22.56
N VAL A 262 4.18 2.62 22.16
CA VAL A 262 3.66 1.58 23.07
C VAL A 262 4.66 1.24 24.17
N GLU A 263 5.92 1.05 23.84
CA GLU A 263 6.99 0.75 24.82
C GLU A 263 7.23 1.90 25.81
N GLN A 264 6.95 3.13 25.42
CA GLN A 264 7.01 4.31 26.30
C GLN A 264 5.75 4.49 27.16
N GLY A 265 4.74 3.63 27.01
CA GLY A 265 3.49 3.71 27.76
C GLY A 265 2.53 4.82 27.27
N ASP A 266 2.80 5.42 26.12
CA ASP A 266 1.96 6.46 25.49
C ASP A 266 1.65 6.11 24.02
N PRO A 267 0.76 5.11 23.77
CA PRO A 267 0.38 4.70 22.42
C PRO A 267 -0.14 5.85 21.55
N ALA A 268 -0.85 6.82 22.13
CA ALA A 268 -1.41 7.95 21.39
C ALA A 268 -0.32 8.87 20.80
N SER A 269 0.87 8.92 21.41
CA SER A 269 2.00 9.69 20.86
C SER A 269 2.48 9.17 19.50
N SER A 270 2.08 7.96 19.09
CA SER A 270 2.40 7.41 17.77
C SER A 270 1.91 8.31 16.63
N VAL A 271 0.79 8.99 16.78
CA VAL A 271 0.22 9.90 15.78
C VAL A 271 1.22 11.01 15.43
N LYS A 272 1.79 11.67 16.44
CA LYS A 272 2.80 12.72 16.25
C LYS A 272 4.12 12.15 15.71
N ARG A 273 4.56 11.01 16.22
CA ARG A 273 5.81 10.36 15.82
C ARG A 273 5.76 9.95 14.33
N ILE A 274 4.68 9.31 13.91
CA ILE A 274 4.42 8.93 12.51
C ILE A 274 4.40 10.18 11.61
N SER A 275 3.71 11.26 12.03
CA SER A 275 3.67 12.50 11.26
C SER A 275 5.07 13.07 10.99
N VAL A 276 5.95 13.06 11.98
CA VAL A 276 7.33 13.57 11.84
C VAL A 276 8.12 12.73 10.85
N VAL A 277 8.08 11.39 11.02
CA VAL A 277 8.82 10.46 10.15
C VAL A 277 8.27 10.50 8.73
N ALA A 278 6.95 10.46 8.57
CA ALA A 278 6.29 10.51 7.26
C ALA A 278 6.60 11.81 6.50
N LYS A 279 6.59 12.98 7.16
CA LYS A 279 7.00 14.25 6.56
C LYS A 279 8.44 14.24 6.07
N SER A 280 9.36 13.69 6.87
CA SER A 280 10.77 13.58 6.50
C SER A 280 10.95 12.70 5.26
N LEU A 281 10.28 11.55 5.22
CA LEU A 281 10.29 10.62 4.08
C LEU A 281 9.66 11.26 2.85
N SER A 282 8.47 11.87 2.99
CA SER A 282 7.77 12.56 1.90
C SER A 282 8.65 13.65 1.27
N ASN A 283 9.27 14.50 2.09
CA ASN A 283 10.19 15.55 1.60
C ASN A 283 11.37 14.95 0.82
N ALA A 284 11.99 13.90 1.32
CA ALA A 284 13.11 13.24 0.64
C ALA A 284 12.69 12.63 -0.71
N ILE A 285 11.51 12.01 -0.79
CA ILE A 285 10.96 11.45 -2.02
C ILE A 285 10.65 12.57 -3.04
N VAL A 286 10.02 13.65 -2.60
CA VAL A 286 9.69 14.80 -3.46
C VAL A 286 10.95 15.44 -4.04
N MET A 287 11.98 15.65 -3.22
CA MET A 287 13.21 16.32 -3.65
C MET A 287 14.16 15.42 -4.45
N ALA A 288 13.98 14.10 -4.41
CA ALA A 288 14.93 13.13 -4.96
C ALA A 288 15.24 13.31 -6.47
N ARG A 289 14.33 13.91 -7.24
CA ARG A 289 14.48 14.12 -8.70
C ARG A 289 14.73 15.59 -9.07
N SER A 290 14.55 16.53 -8.15
CA SER A 290 14.77 17.95 -8.39
C SER A 290 16.23 18.26 -8.71
N ASP A 291 17.18 17.47 -8.17
CA ASP A 291 18.63 17.66 -8.38
C ASP A 291 19.13 17.22 -9.78
N ARG A 292 18.27 16.53 -10.58
CA ARG A 292 18.67 16.13 -11.96
C ARG A 292 18.49 17.21 -13.01
N SER A 293 17.85 18.31 -12.70
CA SER A 293 17.61 19.44 -13.64
C SER A 293 18.73 20.50 -13.65
N VAL A 294 19.84 20.27 -12.92
CA VAL A 294 20.93 21.26 -12.73
C VAL A 294 22.25 20.79 -13.37
N HIS A 295 22.26 19.74 -14.18
CA HIS A 295 23.47 19.31 -14.91
C HIS A 295 23.24 19.19 -16.40
#